data_aeed17e458418265d0e48cc6ea8aa9d9
#
_entry.id   aeed17e458418265d0e48cc6ea8aa9d9
#
_cell.length_a   1.000
_cell.length_b   1.000
_cell.length_c   1.000
_cell.angle_alpha   90.00
_cell.angle_beta   90.00
_cell.angle_gamma   90.00
#
_symmetry.space_group_name_H-M   'P 1'
#
loop_
_entity.id
_entity.type
_entity.pdbx_description
1 polymer ?
#
loop_
_entity_poly.entity_id
_entity_poly.type
_entity_poly.pdbx_seq_one_letter_code
_entity_poly.pdbx_strand_id
1 'polypeptide(L)'
;MANLKTLFKDTALYGMSSIVGRFLNYLLVPLYTAKIAASSGGYGVITNVYAYTALLLVILTFGMETTFFRFVNKEGANPMRTYSTVLIMVGSVALLFVALVLAFINPVSSFMGYSAHEEYVAVMAACVAIDAFQCIPFAYLRYKHRPWK
;
A
#
# COMPACT_ATOMS: atom_id res chain seq x y z
N MET A 1 20.10 -25.06 8.51
CA MET A 1 20.78 -23.80 8.91
C MET A 1 20.62 -22.83 7.75
N ALA A 2 19.90 -21.71 7.95
CA ALA A 2 19.79 -20.67 6.93
C ALA A 2 21.19 -20.10 6.70
N ASN A 3 21.68 -20.18 5.46
CA ASN A 3 23.01 -19.72 5.10
C ASN A 3 23.04 -18.19 5.28
N LEU A 4 23.92 -17.67 6.13
CA LEU A 4 24.02 -16.23 6.43
C LEU A 4 24.15 -15.39 5.15
N LYS A 5 24.81 -15.96 4.12
CA LYS A 5 24.92 -15.36 2.77
C LYS A 5 23.58 -15.23 2.06
N THR A 6 22.69 -16.21 2.18
CA THR A 6 21.35 -16.15 1.57
C THR A 6 20.47 -15.11 2.25
N LEU A 7 20.53 -15.09 3.60
CA LEU A 7 19.80 -14.09 4.39
C LEU A 7 20.26 -12.67 4.07
N PHE A 8 21.58 -12.44 3.95
CA PHE A 8 22.13 -11.14 3.59
C PHE A 8 21.74 -10.72 2.16
N LYS A 9 21.77 -11.66 1.21
CA LYS A 9 21.36 -11.43 -0.18
C LYS A 9 19.87 -11.06 -0.28
N ASP A 10 19.01 -11.78 0.41
CA ASP A 10 17.57 -11.52 0.40
C ASP A 10 17.26 -10.18 1.08
N THR A 11 17.90 -9.88 2.22
CA THR A 11 17.73 -8.59 2.91
C THR A 11 18.24 -7.43 2.05
N ALA A 12 19.40 -7.57 1.39
CA ALA A 12 19.93 -6.55 0.49
C ALA A 12 19.01 -6.31 -0.71
N LEU A 13 18.45 -7.36 -1.31
CA LEU A 13 17.58 -7.29 -2.48
C LEU A 13 16.27 -6.58 -2.14
N TYR A 14 15.63 -6.94 -1.02
CA TYR A 14 14.40 -6.29 -0.56
C TYR A 14 14.64 -4.87 -0.05
N GLY A 15 15.75 -4.65 0.67
CA GLY A 15 16.14 -3.32 1.15
C GLY A 15 16.42 -2.37 0.00
N MET A 16 17.18 -2.81 -1.01
CA MET A 16 17.53 -2.00 -2.18
C MET A 16 16.29 -1.64 -3.00
N SER A 17 15.37 -2.58 -3.23
CA SER A 17 14.10 -2.33 -3.91
C SER A 17 13.27 -1.25 -3.22
N SER A 18 13.18 -1.29 -1.89
CA SER A 18 12.47 -0.29 -1.10
C SER A 18 13.15 1.09 -1.11
N ILE A 19 14.48 1.12 -1.08
CA ILE A 19 15.28 2.37 -1.13
C ILE A 19 15.13 3.03 -2.50
N VAL A 20 15.22 2.26 -3.60
CA VAL A 20 15.07 2.78 -4.97
C VAL A 20 13.70 3.43 -5.16
N GLY A 21 12.61 2.80 -4.69
CA GLY A 21 11.28 3.37 -4.77
C GLY A 21 11.16 4.72 -4.04
N ARG A 22 11.73 4.82 -2.83
CA ARG A 22 11.74 6.06 -2.05
C ARG A 22 12.62 7.14 -2.70
N PHE A 23 13.76 6.74 -3.26
CA PHE A 23 14.67 7.65 -3.96
C PHE A 23 14.05 8.22 -5.23
N LEU A 24 13.35 7.41 -6.02
CA LEU A 24 12.60 7.86 -7.18
C LEU A 24 11.51 8.86 -6.80
N ASN A 25 10.78 8.58 -5.71
CA ASN A 25 9.77 9.50 -5.20
C ASN A 25 10.40 10.84 -4.75
N TYR A 26 11.56 10.80 -4.11
CA TYR A 26 12.31 12.00 -3.72
C TYR A 26 12.79 12.81 -4.94
N LEU A 27 13.23 12.13 -6.02
CA LEU A 27 13.63 12.80 -7.28
C LEU A 27 12.44 13.47 -8.00
N LEU A 28 11.22 13.01 -7.78
CA LEU A 28 10.02 13.62 -8.35
C LEU A 28 9.66 14.94 -7.69
N VAL A 29 10.08 15.18 -6.43
CA VAL A 29 9.78 16.42 -5.69
C VAL A 29 10.26 17.67 -6.43
N PRO A 30 11.54 17.81 -6.84
CA PRO A 30 11.99 19.00 -7.60
C PRO A 30 11.31 19.12 -8.97
N LEU A 31 10.93 18.00 -9.61
CA LEU A 31 10.17 18.03 -10.86
C LEU A 31 8.76 18.62 -10.64
N TYR A 32 8.08 18.21 -9.58
CA TYR A 32 6.75 18.73 -9.25
C TYR A 32 6.82 20.21 -8.85
N THR A 33 7.79 20.61 -8.05
CA THR A 33 7.96 22.02 -7.63
C THR A 33 8.34 22.93 -8.79
N ALA A 34 9.06 22.43 -9.80
CA ALA A 34 9.42 23.19 -10.99
C ALA A 34 8.28 23.33 -12.01
N LYS A 35 7.37 22.35 -12.08
CA LYS A 35 6.27 22.31 -13.06
C LYS A 35 4.95 22.82 -12.52
N ILE A 36 4.70 22.67 -11.23
CA ILE A 36 3.46 23.11 -10.58
C ILE A 36 3.73 24.50 -9.98
N ALA A 37 3.04 25.50 -10.51
CA ALA A 37 3.18 26.87 -10.02
C ALA A 37 2.84 26.95 -8.52
N ALA A 38 3.68 27.61 -7.74
CA ALA A 38 3.46 27.80 -6.31
C ALA A 38 2.11 28.47 -5.97
N SER A 39 1.61 29.31 -6.90
CA SER A 39 0.33 30.00 -6.78
C SER A 39 -0.89 29.10 -6.88
N SER A 40 -0.77 27.90 -7.49
CA SER A 40 -1.87 26.96 -7.65
C SER A 40 -2.14 26.07 -6.42
N GLY A 41 -1.24 26.06 -5.43
CA GLY A 41 -1.34 25.15 -4.27
C GLY A 41 -1.23 23.66 -4.62
N GLY A 42 -1.01 23.30 -5.89
CA GLY A 42 -1.09 21.92 -6.39
C GLY A 42 -0.10 20.96 -5.73
N TYR A 43 1.08 21.41 -5.34
CA TYR A 43 2.03 20.58 -4.59
C TYR A 43 1.50 20.26 -3.17
N GLY A 44 0.81 21.20 -2.53
CA GLY A 44 0.15 20.98 -1.24
C GLY A 44 -0.93 19.89 -1.33
N VAL A 45 -1.72 19.89 -2.41
CA VAL A 45 -2.73 18.86 -2.69
C VAL A 45 -2.08 17.47 -2.81
N ILE A 46 -1.01 17.35 -3.60
CA ILE A 46 -0.29 16.08 -3.77
C ILE A 46 0.22 15.57 -2.42
N THR A 47 0.89 16.41 -1.64
CA THR A 47 1.45 16.02 -0.33
C THR A 47 0.36 15.58 0.64
N ASN A 48 -0.77 16.30 0.65
CA ASN A 48 -1.90 15.98 1.51
C ASN A 48 -2.55 14.65 1.13
N VAL A 49 -2.79 14.40 -0.16
CA VAL A 49 -3.30 13.12 -0.66
C VAL A 49 -2.37 11.97 -0.31
N TYR A 50 -1.05 12.14 -0.44
CA TYR A 50 -0.07 11.13 -0.01
C TYR A 50 -0.14 10.84 1.49
N ALA A 51 -0.32 11.86 2.33
CA ALA A 51 -0.45 11.66 3.77
C ALA A 51 -1.69 10.86 4.13
N TYR A 52 -2.84 11.17 3.53
CA TYR A 52 -4.06 10.37 3.71
C TYR A 52 -3.92 8.94 3.19
N THR A 53 -3.31 8.77 2.01
CA THR A 53 -3.04 7.45 1.43
C THR A 53 -2.20 6.59 2.38
N ALA A 54 -1.12 7.14 2.93
CA ALA A 54 -0.24 6.42 3.85
C ALA A 54 -0.97 6.00 5.13
N LEU A 55 -1.78 6.89 5.71
CA LEU A 55 -2.56 6.61 6.91
C LEU A 55 -3.62 5.54 6.65
N LEU A 56 -4.37 5.67 5.57
CA LEU A 56 -5.42 4.72 5.20
C LEU A 56 -4.85 3.34 4.88
N LEU A 57 -3.70 3.28 4.21
CA LEU A 57 -3.03 2.02 3.89
C LEU A 57 -2.66 1.24 5.18
N VAL A 58 -2.13 1.94 6.19
CA VAL A 58 -1.82 1.31 7.48
C VAL A 58 -3.08 0.78 8.16
N ILE A 59 -4.19 1.53 8.10
CA ILE A 59 -5.47 1.12 8.66
C ILE A 59 -6.03 -0.09 7.90
N LEU A 60 -6.04 -0.09 6.57
CA LEU A 60 -6.61 -1.18 5.77
C LEU A 60 -5.81 -2.48 5.85
N THR A 61 -4.49 -2.39 5.95
CA THR A 61 -3.65 -3.59 6.02
C THR A 61 -3.67 -4.24 7.40
N PHE A 62 -3.99 -3.53 8.48
CA PHE A 62 -4.12 -4.04 9.87
C PHE A 62 -2.97 -4.96 10.30
N GLY A 63 -1.77 -4.79 9.77
CA GLY A 63 -0.67 -5.71 10.04
C GLY A 63 -0.93 -7.15 9.54
N MET A 64 -1.82 -7.34 8.55
CA MET A 64 -2.18 -8.66 8.01
C MET A 64 -1.01 -9.38 7.35
N GLU A 65 0.00 -8.65 6.89
CA GLU A 65 1.26 -9.22 6.43
C GLU A 65 1.97 -9.98 7.57
N THR A 66 2.08 -9.38 8.74
CA THR A 66 2.67 -10.02 9.92
C THR A 66 1.83 -11.22 10.37
N THR A 67 0.51 -11.08 10.33
CA THR A 67 -0.44 -12.15 10.64
C THR A 67 -0.26 -13.33 9.67
N PHE A 68 -0.14 -13.04 8.37
CA PHE A 68 0.13 -14.06 7.36
C PHE A 68 1.41 -14.85 7.67
N PHE A 69 2.54 -14.18 7.95
CA PHE A 69 3.80 -14.85 8.28
C PHE A 69 3.72 -15.67 9.57
N ARG A 70 2.98 -15.19 10.57
CA ARG A 70 2.77 -15.93 11.82
C ARG A 70 2.01 -17.24 11.60
N PHE A 71 0.94 -17.19 10.81
CA PHE A 71 0.09 -18.37 10.60
C PHE A 71 0.69 -19.36 9.59
N VAL A 72 1.38 -18.89 8.56
CA VAL A 72 1.98 -19.78 7.54
C VAL A 72 3.15 -20.58 8.09
N ASN A 73 3.84 -20.09 9.12
CA ASN A 73 4.96 -20.77 9.79
C ASN A 73 4.53 -21.64 10.98
N LYS A 74 3.23 -21.75 11.26
CA LYS A 74 2.74 -22.61 12.32
C LYS A 74 2.81 -24.08 11.89
N GLU A 75 3.20 -24.99 12.82
CA GLU A 75 3.23 -26.44 12.56
C GLU A 75 1.88 -26.95 12.06
N GLY A 76 1.88 -27.71 10.96
CA GLY A 76 0.67 -28.24 10.34
C GLY A 76 -0.14 -27.24 9.51
N ALA A 77 0.33 -26.00 9.33
CA ALA A 77 -0.36 -25.03 8.51
C ALA A 77 -0.30 -25.38 7.01
N ASN A 78 -1.42 -25.19 6.33
CA ASN A 78 -1.45 -25.25 4.86
C ASN A 78 -1.22 -23.83 4.31
N PRO A 79 -0.03 -23.53 3.70
CA PRO A 79 0.31 -22.18 3.25
C PRO A 79 -0.70 -21.60 2.26
N MET A 80 -1.26 -22.43 1.38
CA MET A 80 -2.21 -21.98 0.38
C MET A 80 -3.55 -21.60 1.00
N ARG A 81 -4.00 -22.35 2.01
CA ARG A 81 -5.24 -22.06 2.73
C ARG A 81 -5.10 -20.77 3.54
N THR A 82 -3.97 -20.60 4.23
CA THR A 82 -3.66 -19.36 4.98
C THR A 82 -3.63 -18.15 4.02
N TYR A 83 -2.97 -18.30 2.88
CA TYR A 83 -2.92 -17.25 1.85
C TYR A 83 -4.32 -16.86 1.38
N SER A 84 -5.14 -17.83 0.97
CA SER A 84 -6.49 -17.55 0.45
C SER A 84 -7.37 -16.88 1.52
N THR A 85 -7.31 -17.33 2.77
CA THR A 85 -8.11 -16.75 3.85
C THR A 85 -7.73 -15.28 4.11
N VAL A 86 -6.43 -15.00 4.22
CA VAL A 86 -5.94 -13.64 4.48
C VAL A 86 -6.22 -12.72 3.29
N LEU A 87 -6.06 -13.22 2.06
CA LEU A 87 -6.35 -12.48 0.84
C LEU A 87 -7.84 -12.09 0.74
N ILE A 88 -8.75 -13.02 1.05
CA ILE A 88 -10.18 -12.76 1.05
C ILE A 88 -10.53 -11.73 2.13
N MET A 89 -9.96 -11.84 3.33
CA MET A 89 -10.20 -10.86 4.41
C MET A 89 -9.77 -9.46 3.99
N VAL A 90 -8.53 -9.29 3.53
CA VAL A 90 -8.01 -7.97 3.11
C VAL A 90 -8.79 -7.44 1.91
N GLY A 91 -9.10 -8.30 0.92
CA GLY A 91 -9.90 -7.95 -0.23
C GLY A 91 -11.32 -7.48 0.13
N SER A 92 -11.97 -8.17 1.07
CA SER A 92 -13.30 -7.78 1.56
C SER A 92 -13.28 -6.43 2.27
N VAL A 93 -12.28 -6.18 3.12
CA VAL A 93 -12.11 -4.90 3.81
C VAL A 93 -11.81 -3.78 2.83
N ALA A 94 -10.91 -4.01 1.86
CA ALA A 94 -10.59 -3.04 0.82
C ALA A 94 -11.81 -2.70 -0.05
N LEU A 95 -12.60 -3.69 -0.43
CA LEU A 95 -13.81 -3.50 -1.22
C LEU A 95 -14.89 -2.75 -0.43
N LEU A 96 -15.09 -3.11 0.84
CA LEU A 96 -16.00 -2.40 1.74
C LEU A 96 -15.58 -0.93 1.91
N PHE A 97 -14.29 -0.68 2.07
CA PHE A 97 -13.74 0.67 2.17
C PHE A 97 -14.05 1.51 0.92
N VAL A 98 -13.79 0.99 -0.28
CA VAL A 98 -14.11 1.69 -1.54
C VAL A 98 -15.61 1.96 -1.63
N ALA A 99 -16.44 0.96 -1.33
CA ALA A 99 -17.90 1.11 -1.36
C ALA A 99 -18.39 2.22 -0.39
N LEU A 100 -17.83 2.29 0.82
CA LEU A 100 -18.13 3.33 1.80
C LEU A 100 -17.68 4.71 1.33
N VAL A 101 -16.45 4.83 0.81
CA VAL A 101 -15.95 6.11 0.28
C VAL A 101 -16.80 6.61 -0.88
N LEU A 102 -17.17 5.73 -1.81
CA LEU A 102 -18.01 6.10 -2.94
C LEU A 102 -19.46 6.45 -2.51
N ALA A 103 -20.01 5.72 -1.54
CA ALA A 103 -21.35 6.02 -0.99
C ALA A 103 -21.41 7.37 -0.27
N PHE A 104 -20.30 7.76 0.38
CA PHE A 104 -20.18 9.00 1.15
C PHE A 104 -19.17 9.97 0.54
N ILE A 105 -19.08 10.03 -0.80
CA ILE A 105 -18.03 10.81 -1.47
C ILE A 105 -18.13 12.30 -1.17
N ASN A 106 -19.35 12.85 -1.15
CA ASN A 106 -19.60 14.28 -0.88
C ASN A 106 -19.13 14.70 0.53
N PRO A 107 -19.54 14.05 1.63
CA PRO A 107 -19.07 14.41 2.96
C PRO A 107 -17.57 14.15 3.15
N VAL A 108 -17.02 13.09 2.54
CA VAL A 108 -15.59 12.76 2.63
C VAL A 108 -14.75 13.81 1.89
N SER A 109 -15.12 14.17 0.66
CA SER A 109 -14.42 15.18 -0.13
C SER A 109 -14.50 16.57 0.52
N SER A 110 -15.64 16.92 1.12
CA SER A 110 -15.80 18.16 1.88
C SER A 110 -14.92 18.20 3.12
N PHE A 111 -14.85 17.10 3.88
CA PHE A 111 -13.98 16.97 5.04
C PHE A 111 -12.50 17.08 4.69
N MET A 112 -12.10 16.52 3.56
CA MET A 112 -10.72 16.60 3.06
C MET A 112 -10.39 17.95 2.39
N GLY A 113 -11.38 18.83 2.17
CA GLY A 113 -11.20 20.11 1.49
C GLY A 113 -11.18 20.00 -0.04
N TYR A 114 -11.68 18.90 -0.61
CA TYR A 114 -11.72 18.63 -2.07
C TYR A 114 -13.15 18.56 -2.64
N SER A 115 -14.07 19.34 -2.09
CA SER A 115 -15.48 19.37 -2.51
C SER A 115 -15.68 19.76 -3.98
N ALA A 116 -14.72 20.45 -4.60
CA ALA A 116 -14.75 20.78 -6.04
C ALA A 116 -14.10 19.69 -6.93
N HIS A 117 -13.43 18.70 -6.34
CA HIS A 117 -12.65 17.67 -7.02
C HIS A 117 -12.83 16.31 -6.35
N GLU A 118 -14.04 15.81 -6.35
CA GLU A 118 -14.40 14.51 -5.74
C GLU A 118 -13.65 13.35 -6.39
N GLU A 119 -13.27 13.49 -7.67
CA GLU A 119 -12.49 12.53 -8.41
C GLU A 119 -11.14 12.22 -7.73
N TYR A 120 -10.51 13.18 -7.04
CA TYR A 120 -9.24 12.94 -6.34
C TYR A 120 -9.42 11.95 -5.19
N VAL A 121 -10.54 12.09 -4.47
CA VAL A 121 -10.87 11.20 -3.34
C VAL A 121 -11.21 9.80 -3.86
N ALA A 122 -11.96 9.69 -4.95
CA ALA A 122 -12.31 8.41 -5.56
C ALA A 122 -11.07 7.64 -6.07
N VAL A 123 -10.19 8.34 -6.80
CA VAL A 123 -8.93 7.76 -7.30
C VAL A 123 -8.01 7.36 -6.14
N MET A 124 -7.88 8.20 -5.12
CA MET A 124 -7.10 7.88 -3.92
C MET A 124 -7.63 6.62 -3.24
N ALA A 125 -8.94 6.50 -3.04
CA ALA A 125 -9.55 5.34 -2.41
C ALA A 125 -9.29 4.06 -3.21
N ALA A 126 -9.39 4.12 -4.55
CA ALA A 126 -9.09 3.01 -5.43
C ALA A 126 -7.60 2.59 -5.34
N CYS A 127 -6.68 3.55 -5.37
CA CYS A 127 -5.24 3.27 -5.21
C CYS A 127 -4.94 2.61 -3.87
N VAL A 128 -5.47 3.15 -2.77
CA VAL A 128 -5.28 2.59 -1.41
C VAL A 128 -5.82 1.16 -1.32
N ALA A 129 -6.98 0.89 -1.91
CA ALA A 129 -7.58 -0.44 -1.91
C ALA A 129 -6.73 -1.46 -2.68
N ILE A 130 -6.20 -1.06 -3.86
CA ILE A 130 -5.32 -1.90 -4.67
C ILE A 130 -4.00 -2.16 -3.93
N ASP A 131 -3.40 -1.16 -3.32
CA ASP A 131 -2.16 -1.29 -2.56
C ASP A 131 -2.33 -2.18 -1.34
N ALA A 132 -3.43 -2.05 -0.60
CA ALA A 132 -3.77 -2.91 0.51
C ALA A 132 -3.95 -4.37 0.06
N PHE A 133 -4.64 -4.59 -1.06
CA PHE A 133 -4.83 -5.93 -1.61
C PHE A 133 -3.52 -6.58 -2.07
N GLN A 134 -2.62 -5.82 -2.70
CA GLN A 134 -1.33 -6.32 -3.18
C GLN A 134 -0.37 -6.73 -2.05
N CYS A 135 -0.55 -6.20 -0.84
CA CYS A 135 0.28 -6.51 0.32
C CYS A 135 0.40 -8.03 0.56
N ILE A 136 -0.68 -8.78 0.44
CA ILE A 136 -0.73 -10.22 0.70
C ILE A 136 -0.08 -11.08 -0.41
N PRO A 137 -0.33 -10.87 -1.72
CA PRO A 137 0.44 -11.51 -2.78
C PRO A 137 1.95 -11.28 -2.66
N PHE A 138 2.38 -10.07 -2.35
CA PHE A 138 3.81 -9.79 -2.13
C PHE A 138 4.38 -10.48 -0.90
N ALA A 139 3.63 -10.57 0.20
CA ALA A 139 4.02 -11.34 1.38
C ALA A 139 4.17 -12.83 1.05
N TYR A 140 3.27 -13.39 0.25
CA TYR A 140 3.34 -14.77 -0.21
C TYR A 140 4.54 -15.05 -1.12
N LEU A 141 4.87 -14.13 -2.04
CA LEU A 141 6.07 -14.23 -2.87
C LEU A 141 7.35 -14.19 -2.02
N ARG A 142 7.40 -13.33 -1.00
CA ARG A 142 8.49 -13.31 -0.01
C ARG A 142 8.59 -14.63 0.76
N TYR A 143 7.48 -15.19 1.18
CA TYR A 143 7.47 -16.49 1.84
C TYR A 143 8.03 -17.60 0.97
N LYS A 144 7.74 -17.60 -0.34
CA LYS A 144 8.27 -18.58 -1.30
C LYS A 144 9.70 -18.30 -1.78
N HIS A 145 10.38 -17.30 -1.27
CA HIS A 145 11.70 -16.86 -1.74
C HIS A 145 11.79 -16.64 -3.28
N ARG A 146 10.71 -16.14 -3.87
CA ARG A 146 10.61 -15.86 -5.31
C ARG A 146 10.27 -14.39 -5.57
N PRO A 147 11.24 -13.45 -5.38
CA PRO A 147 10.98 -12.02 -5.50
C PRO A 147 10.66 -11.53 -6.92
N TRP A 148 10.88 -12.38 -7.94
CA TRP A 148 10.80 -12.02 -9.36
C TRP A 148 9.69 -12.76 -10.14
N LYS A 149 8.64 -13.21 -9.52
CA LYS A 149 7.49 -13.80 -10.22
C LYS A 149 6.21 -13.07 -9.95
#